data_bd59abfa5386e0e57dc7342b404a968a
#
_entry.id   bd59abfa5386e0e57dc7342b404a968a
#
_cell.length_a   1.000
_cell.length_b   1.000
_cell.length_c   1.000
_cell.angle_alpha   90.00
_cell.angle_beta   90.00
_cell.angle_gamma   90.00
#
_symmetry.space_group_name_H-M   'P 1'
#
loop_
_entity.id
_entity.type
_entity.pdbx_description
1 polymer ?
#
loop_
_entity_poly.entity_id
_entity_poly.type
_entity_poly.pdbx_seq_one_letter_code
_entity_poly.pdbx_strand_id
1 'polypeptide(L)'
;MILKTLAAAAAFACTLSLPAFAAVDAEAAVKLNKDSGCTKCHSVDKAKKGPAYQKTAAKYKGKADGEAKLVDLLTKSPKVKMDDGTEEEHKAAATKDAAQVKNLAQWILAQ
;
A
#
# COMPACT_ATOMS: atom_id res chain seq x y z
N MET A 1 -9.46 -37.57 -58.57
CA MET A 1 -10.22 -37.06 -57.44
C MET A 1 -9.18 -36.60 -56.39
N ILE A 2 -9.01 -35.31 -56.21
CA ILE A 2 -8.06 -34.73 -55.25
C ILE A 2 -8.84 -34.29 -54.03
N LEU A 3 -8.68 -35.00 -52.92
CA LEU A 3 -9.24 -34.60 -51.64
C LEU A 3 -8.33 -33.48 -51.05
N LYS A 4 -8.86 -32.28 -50.99
CA LYS A 4 -8.23 -31.18 -50.26
C LYS A 4 -8.65 -31.26 -48.78
N THR A 5 -7.78 -31.71 -47.93
CA THR A 5 -7.95 -31.63 -46.49
C THR A 5 -7.68 -30.20 -46.02
N LEU A 6 -8.70 -29.49 -45.59
CA LEU A 6 -8.53 -28.22 -44.85
C LEU A 6 -8.10 -28.54 -43.43
N ALA A 7 -6.89 -28.16 -43.09
CA ALA A 7 -6.42 -28.12 -41.72
C ALA A 7 -6.93 -26.81 -41.07
N ALA A 8 -7.88 -26.91 -40.16
CA ALA A 8 -8.31 -25.80 -39.34
C ALA A 8 -7.32 -25.63 -38.19
N ALA A 9 -6.51 -24.58 -38.26
CA ALA A 9 -5.66 -24.18 -37.15
C ALA A 9 -6.51 -23.45 -36.11
N ALA A 10 -6.79 -24.11 -35.00
CA ALA A 10 -7.40 -23.47 -33.84
C ALA A 10 -6.35 -22.65 -33.11
N ALA A 11 -6.39 -21.31 -33.26
CA ALA A 11 -5.59 -20.41 -32.48
C ALA A 11 -6.15 -20.35 -31.05
N PHE A 12 -5.44 -20.98 -30.11
CA PHE A 12 -5.73 -20.87 -28.68
C PHE A 12 -5.20 -19.49 -28.21
N ALA A 13 -6.11 -18.53 -28.10
CA ALA A 13 -5.77 -17.24 -27.46
C ALA A 13 -5.69 -17.47 -25.95
N CYS A 14 -4.46 -17.62 -25.42
CA CYS A 14 -4.21 -17.54 -23.99
C CYS A 14 -4.47 -16.11 -23.54
N THR A 15 -5.64 -15.84 -22.99
CA THR A 15 -5.92 -14.60 -22.27
C THR A 15 -5.18 -14.68 -20.93
N LEU A 16 -4.03 -14.04 -20.84
CA LEU A 16 -3.34 -13.78 -19.57
C LEU A 16 -4.20 -12.78 -18.80
N SER A 17 -5.06 -13.28 -17.92
CA SER A 17 -5.72 -12.44 -16.93
C SER A 17 -4.69 -12.03 -15.90
N LEU A 18 -4.21 -10.78 -16.02
CA LEU A 18 -3.43 -10.15 -14.97
C LEU A 18 -4.31 -10.00 -13.72
N PRO A 19 -3.79 -10.30 -12.52
CA PRO A 19 -4.55 -10.04 -11.31
C PRO A 19 -4.88 -8.55 -11.24
N ALA A 20 -6.17 -8.23 -11.18
CA ALA A 20 -6.63 -6.87 -11.00
C ALA A 20 -6.30 -6.46 -9.55
N PHE A 21 -5.24 -5.68 -9.36
CA PHE A 21 -5.03 -4.96 -8.12
C PHE A 21 -6.09 -3.85 -8.05
N ALA A 22 -6.84 -3.79 -6.94
CA ALA A 22 -7.74 -2.69 -6.69
C ALA A 22 -6.93 -1.38 -6.73
N ALA A 23 -7.37 -0.41 -7.53
CA ALA A 23 -6.75 0.91 -7.56
C ALA A 23 -6.84 1.54 -6.16
N VAL A 24 -5.78 2.23 -5.74
CA VAL A 24 -5.76 2.99 -4.48
C VAL A 24 -6.79 4.12 -4.57
N ASP A 25 -7.68 4.18 -3.60
CA ASP A 25 -8.55 5.32 -3.39
C ASP A 25 -7.79 6.39 -2.60
N ALA A 26 -7.18 7.33 -3.33
CA ALA A 26 -6.36 8.38 -2.74
C ALA A 26 -7.16 9.34 -1.86
N GLU A 27 -8.39 9.68 -2.23
CA GLU A 27 -9.24 10.57 -1.46
C GLU A 27 -9.60 9.96 -0.11
N ALA A 28 -10.04 8.72 -0.09
CA ALA A 28 -10.33 7.98 1.15
C ALA A 28 -9.07 7.83 2.02
N ALA A 29 -7.91 7.56 1.42
CA ALA A 29 -6.65 7.45 2.14
C ALA A 29 -6.24 8.78 2.80
N VAL A 30 -6.30 9.88 2.07
CA VAL A 30 -6.00 11.22 2.59
C VAL A 30 -6.93 11.59 3.75
N LYS A 31 -8.21 11.29 3.61
CA LYS A 31 -9.18 11.51 4.69
C LYS A 31 -8.85 10.70 5.93
N LEU A 32 -8.61 9.41 5.79
CA LEU A 32 -8.26 8.53 6.92
C LEU A 32 -6.94 8.97 7.57
N ASN A 33 -5.95 9.35 6.77
CA ASN A 33 -4.68 9.88 7.25
C ASN A 33 -4.88 11.10 8.16
N LYS A 34 -5.70 12.03 7.74
CA LYS A 34 -6.05 13.23 8.51
C LYS A 34 -6.85 12.88 9.77
N ASP A 35 -7.91 12.10 9.63
CA ASP A 35 -8.80 11.71 10.74
C ASP A 35 -8.06 10.90 11.81
N SER A 36 -7.04 10.14 11.42
CA SER A 36 -6.18 9.39 12.33
C SER A 36 -5.11 10.24 13.03
N GLY A 37 -4.98 11.52 12.67
CA GLY A 37 -3.98 12.42 13.26
C GLY A 37 -2.55 12.16 12.79
N CYS A 38 -2.37 11.44 11.68
CA CYS A 38 -1.06 11.12 11.12
C CYS A 38 -0.26 12.38 10.73
N THR A 39 -0.96 13.42 10.30
CA THR A 39 -0.36 14.69 9.87
C THR A 39 0.34 15.47 10.99
N LYS A 40 0.12 15.11 12.25
CA LYS A 40 0.87 15.68 13.39
C LYS A 40 2.32 15.25 13.38
N CYS A 41 2.62 14.06 12.86
CA CYS A 41 3.97 13.47 12.87
C CYS A 41 4.53 13.24 11.48
N HIS A 42 3.71 13.17 10.45
CA HIS A 42 4.12 12.86 9.08
C HIS A 42 3.67 13.93 8.09
N SER A 43 4.49 14.14 7.08
CA SER A 43 4.16 14.82 5.83
C SER A 43 4.53 13.91 4.67
N VAL A 44 4.01 14.20 3.47
CA VAL A 44 4.35 13.41 2.28
C VAL A 44 5.83 13.58 1.91
N ASP A 45 6.34 14.80 1.93
CA ASP A 45 7.65 15.18 1.39
C ASP A 45 8.66 15.68 2.44
N LYS A 46 8.23 15.87 3.68
CA LYS A 46 9.07 16.44 4.73
C LYS A 46 9.07 15.58 5.99
N ALA A 47 10.23 15.43 6.61
CA ALA A 47 10.34 14.85 7.94
C ALA A 47 9.75 15.81 8.98
N LYS A 48 9.01 15.26 9.93
CA LYS A 48 8.51 15.91 11.13
C LYS A 48 8.98 15.09 12.34
N LYS A 49 8.10 14.78 13.30
CA LYS A 49 8.42 13.79 14.35
C LYS A 49 8.64 12.40 13.76
N GLY A 50 7.88 12.04 12.73
CA GLY A 50 8.05 10.83 11.95
C GLY A 50 8.65 11.11 10.57
N PRO A 51 9.06 10.05 9.85
CA PRO A 51 9.63 10.20 8.50
C PRO A 51 8.60 10.71 7.50
N ALA A 52 9.08 11.38 6.44
CA ALA A 52 8.26 11.67 5.27
C ALA A 52 7.72 10.37 4.64
N TYR A 53 6.51 10.38 4.12
CA TYR A 53 5.94 9.21 3.47
C TYR A 53 6.74 8.77 2.24
N GLN A 54 7.34 9.69 1.51
CA GLN A 54 8.24 9.36 0.41
C GLN A 54 9.44 8.52 0.87
N LYS A 55 9.99 8.81 2.06
CA LYS A 55 11.08 8.01 2.65
C LYS A 55 10.58 6.63 3.08
N THR A 56 9.40 6.56 3.69
CA THR A 56 8.75 5.29 4.06
C THR A 56 8.47 4.45 2.81
N ALA A 57 7.92 5.05 1.76
CA ALA A 57 7.69 4.38 0.49
C ALA A 57 9.00 3.81 -0.10
N ALA A 58 10.06 4.59 -0.12
CA ALA A 58 11.38 4.14 -0.62
C ALA A 58 11.93 2.96 0.19
N LYS A 59 11.70 2.94 1.52
CA LYS A 59 12.15 1.87 2.41
C LYS A 59 11.42 0.54 2.16
N TYR A 60 10.12 0.59 1.90
CA TYR A 60 9.27 -0.61 1.85
C TYR A 60 8.82 -0.99 0.43
N LYS A 61 8.91 -0.09 -0.52
CA LYS A 61 8.51 -0.33 -1.91
C LYS A 61 9.32 -1.46 -2.53
N GLY A 62 8.63 -2.38 -3.18
CA GLY A 62 9.25 -3.54 -3.81
C GLY A 62 9.64 -4.66 -2.84
N LYS A 63 9.43 -4.50 -1.53
CA LYS A 63 9.61 -5.59 -0.56
C LYS A 63 8.32 -6.40 -0.43
N ALA A 64 8.44 -7.74 -0.43
CA ALA A 64 7.30 -8.64 -0.38
C ALA A 64 6.41 -8.45 0.85
N ASP A 65 7.01 -8.05 1.98
CA ASP A 65 6.34 -7.83 3.27
C ASP A 65 6.11 -6.34 3.62
N GLY A 66 6.45 -5.43 2.70
CA GLY A 66 6.38 -3.99 2.95
C GLY A 66 4.99 -3.50 3.33
N GLU A 67 3.96 -3.90 2.58
CA GLU A 67 2.57 -3.55 2.89
C GLU A 67 2.14 -4.11 4.24
N ALA A 68 2.44 -5.38 4.53
CA ALA A 68 2.08 -6.02 5.79
C ALA A 68 2.73 -5.31 7.00
N LYS A 69 3.96 -4.85 6.87
CA LYS A 69 4.63 -4.07 7.92
C LYS A 69 3.97 -2.72 8.15
N LEU A 70 3.53 -2.03 7.10
CA LEU A 70 2.77 -0.80 7.26
C LEU A 70 1.41 -1.04 7.89
N VAL A 71 0.71 -2.09 7.50
CA VAL A 71 -0.56 -2.47 8.14
C VAL A 71 -0.36 -2.76 9.62
N ASP A 72 0.71 -3.43 10.02
CA ASP A 72 1.04 -3.67 11.42
C ASP A 72 1.29 -2.35 12.18
N LEU A 73 2.01 -1.41 11.62
CA LEU A 73 2.20 -0.07 12.20
C LEU A 73 0.87 0.67 12.40
N LEU A 74 -0.05 0.50 11.46
CA LEU A 74 -1.35 1.18 11.46
C LEU A 74 -2.39 0.52 12.37
N THR A 75 -2.16 -0.69 12.84
CA THR A 75 -3.15 -1.47 13.60
C THR A 75 -2.70 -1.89 14.98
N LYS A 76 -1.42 -2.22 15.16
CA LYS A 76 -0.89 -2.82 16.39
C LYS A 76 -0.26 -1.81 17.34
N SER A 77 -0.14 -0.55 16.95
CA SER A 77 0.47 0.52 17.75
C SER A 77 1.81 0.11 18.39
N PRO A 78 2.78 -0.40 17.61
CA PRO A 78 4.07 -0.79 18.18
C PRO A 78 4.81 0.44 18.71
N LYS A 79 5.71 0.21 19.65
CA LYS A 79 6.64 1.26 20.08
C LYS A 79 7.62 1.56 18.94
N VAL A 80 7.80 2.84 18.67
CA VAL A 80 8.74 3.34 17.66
C VAL A 80 9.75 4.26 18.34
N LYS A 81 11.00 4.17 17.89
CA LYS A 81 12.08 5.02 18.39
C LYS A 81 12.05 6.36 17.67
N MET A 82 11.99 7.42 18.44
CA MET A 82 12.04 8.80 17.95
C MET A 82 13.49 9.25 17.73
N ASP A 83 13.68 10.31 16.95
CA ASP A 83 15.02 10.87 16.67
C ASP A 83 15.76 11.36 17.93
N ASP A 84 15.03 11.76 18.97
CA ASP A 84 15.59 12.17 20.26
C ASP A 84 15.96 10.98 21.18
N GLY A 85 15.79 9.74 20.71
CA GLY A 85 16.08 8.52 21.47
C GLY A 85 14.93 8.02 22.34
N THR A 86 13.84 8.77 22.48
CA THR A 86 12.64 8.32 23.19
C THR A 86 11.85 7.31 22.39
N GLU A 87 11.01 6.53 23.06
CA GLU A 87 10.07 5.59 22.43
C GLU A 87 8.64 6.05 22.68
N GLU A 88 7.82 6.00 21.63
CA GLU A 88 6.39 6.29 21.69
C GLU A 88 5.62 5.17 21.01
N GLU A 89 4.39 4.93 21.46
CA GLU A 89 3.47 4.07 20.74
C GLU A 89 3.06 4.73 19.43
N HIS A 90 3.19 4.00 18.31
CA HIS A 90 2.73 4.48 17.02
C HIS A 90 1.21 4.53 17.00
N LYS A 91 0.65 5.67 16.60
CA LYS A 91 -0.80 5.85 16.59
C LYS A 91 -1.45 4.98 15.51
N ALA A 92 -2.49 4.24 15.91
CA ALA A 92 -3.25 3.42 14.98
C ALA A 92 -4.16 4.27 14.09
N ALA A 93 -4.52 3.73 12.93
CA ALA A 93 -5.54 4.29 12.06
C ALA A 93 -6.91 4.35 12.78
N ALA A 94 -7.66 5.42 12.55
CA ALA A 94 -8.97 5.66 13.17
C ALA A 94 -10.08 4.85 12.49
N THR A 95 -9.82 3.57 12.24
CA THR A 95 -10.78 2.62 11.68
C THR A 95 -10.42 1.19 12.07
N LYS A 96 -11.42 0.33 12.16
CA LYS A 96 -11.26 -1.13 12.29
C LYS A 96 -11.45 -1.87 10.96
N ASP A 97 -11.79 -1.15 9.89
CA ASP A 97 -11.99 -1.72 8.57
C ASP A 97 -10.63 -2.05 7.93
N ALA A 98 -10.35 -3.34 7.75
CA ALA A 98 -9.10 -3.82 7.18
C ALA A 98 -8.86 -3.32 5.75
N ALA A 99 -9.91 -3.16 4.95
CA ALA A 99 -9.81 -2.64 3.59
C ALA A 99 -9.39 -1.16 3.56
N GLN A 100 -9.90 -0.35 4.48
CA GLN A 100 -9.50 1.05 4.62
C GLN A 100 -8.06 1.19 5.09
N VAL A 101 -7.63 0.37 6.04
CA VAL A 101 -6.23 0.34 6.51
C VAL A 101 -5.28 -0.06 5.39
N LYS A 102 -5.63 -1.10 4.63
CA LYS A 102 -4.85 -1.54 3.48
C LYS A 102 -4.75 -0.45 2.41
N ASN A 103 -5.84 0.23 2.12
CA ASN A 103 -5.85 1.35 1.18
C ASN A 103 -4.92 2.48 1.62
N LEU A 104 -4.93 2.83 2.91
CA LEU A 104 -4.00 3.82 3.47
C LEU A 104 -2.54 3.37 3.34
N ALA A 105 -2.24 2.12 3.67
CA ALA A 105 -0.89 1.56 3.52
C ALA A 105 -0.41 1.61 2.06
N GLN A 106 -1.26 1.23 1.12
CA GLN A 106 -0.95 1.29 -0.31
C GLN A 106 -0.77 2.72 -0.81
N TRP A 107 -1.56 3.66 -0.32
CA TRP A 107 -1.39 5.07 -0.64
C TRP A 107 -0.05 5.61 -0.13
N ILE A 108 0.35 5.28 1.09
CA ILE A 108 1.66 5.65 1.64
C ILE A 108 2.79 5.08 0.78
N LEU A 109 2.70 3.82 0.37
CA LEU A 109 3.70 3.17 -0.47
C LEU A 109 3.80 3.77 -1.89
N ALA A 110 2.77 4.45 -2.34
CA ALA A 110 2.73 5.09 -3.66
C ALA A 110 3.31 6.52 -3.68
N GLN A 111 3.78 7.03 -2.55
CA GLN A 111 4.35 8.40 -2.46
C GLN A 111 5.83 8.49 -2.96
#